data_deea348dfd9190ad3f9c0ca78dc94e75
#
_entry.id   deea348dfd9190ad3f9c0ca78dc94e75
#
_cell.length_a   1.000
_cell.length_b   1.000
_cell.length_c   1.000
_cell.angle_alpha   90.00
_cell.angle_beta   90.00
_cell.angle_gamma   90.00
#
_symmetry.space_group_name_H-M   'P 1'
#
loop_
_entity.id
_entity.type
_entity.pdbx_description
1 polymer ?
#
loop_
_entity_poly.entity_id
_entity_poly.type
_entity_poly.pdbx_seq_one_letter_code
_entity_poly.pdbx_strand_id
1 'polypeptide(L)'
;MSTATSVVGTWNGFVAWGCSGPPVSNSSTVWTFKPDGTWTYAFGGGRWIQVEGLVAWNFSAEKDEEPLAQASLIYTANVTRNALDGIMGYPVGVASPGTGCFYAVRQEPGARDAEAVSREHNLSRGPQKK
;
A
#
# COMPACT_ATOMS: atom_id res chain seq x y z
N MET A 1 13.73 21.76 1.35
CA MET A 1 12.91 20.67 1.87
C MET A 1 12.53 19.73 0.74
N SER A 2 12.72 18.45 0.93
CA SER A 2 12.43 17.51 -0.13
C SER A 2 11.00 17.02 -0.03
N THR A 3 10.41 16.71 -1.16
CA THR A 3 9.08 16.16 -1.24
C THR A 3 9.15 14.65 -1.18
N ALA A 4 8.28 14.04 -0.39
CA ALA A 4 8.24 12.60 -0.30
C ALA A 4 7.84 12.00 -1.65
N THR A 5 8.31 10.80 -1.93
CA THR A 5 7.95 10.08 -3.13
C THR A 5 6.57 9.48 -2.97
N SER A 6 5.76 9.58 -4.02
CA SER A 6 4.43 8.99 -4.01
C SER A 6 4.49 7.48 -4.14
N VAL A 7 3.52 6.80 -3.50
CA VAL A 7 3.37 5.36 -3.65
C VAL A 7 2.75 4.97 -4.99
N VAL A 8 2.18 5.91 -5.73
CA VAL A 8 1.51 5.60 -6.99
C VAL A 8 2.45 4.87 -7.93
N GLY A 9 1.97 3.77 -8.51
CA GLY A 9 2.74 2.94 -9.41
C GLY A 9 2.54 1.47 -9.09
N THR A 10 3.35 0.64 -9.74
CA THR A 10 3.27 -0.81 -9.58
C THR A 10 4.53 -1.30 -8.88
N TRP A 11 4.32 -2.22 -7.95
CA TRP A 11 5.37 -2.69 -7.05
C TRP A 11 5.38 -4.21 -7.01
N ASN A 12 6.57 -4.78 -6.94
CA ASN A 12 6.75 -6.22 -6.69
C ASN A 12 6.98 -6.40 -5.20
N GLY A 13 6.04 -7.05 -4.53
CA GLY A 13 6.13 -7.26 -3.11
C GLY A 13 6.81 -8.55 -2.74
N PHE A 14 7.44 -8.57 -1.58
CA PHE A 14 8.09 -9.74 -0.99
C PHE A 14 7.57 -9.84 0.44
N VAL A 15 6.82 -10.91 0.72
CA VAL A 15 6.04 -11.01 1.94
C VAL A 15 6.55 -12.19 2.79
N ALA A 16 6.66 -11.96 4.09
CA ALA A 16 7.03 -12.99 5.06
C ALA A 16 5.99 -13.00 6.18
N TRP A 17 5.06 -13.94 6.13
CA TRP A 17 4.06 -14.08 7.17
C TRP A 17 4.73 -14.50 8.48
N GLY A 18 4.28 -13.88 9.57
CA GLY A 18 4.90 -14.10 10.86
C GLY A 18 6.29 -13.51 10.97
N CYS A 19 6.74 -12.78 9.95
CA CYS A 19 8.08 -12.19 9.89
C CYS A 19 9.17 -13.24 10.05
N SER A 20 8.92 -14.44 9.57
CA SER A 20 9.89 -15.53 9.66
C SER A 20 10.15 -16.09 8.28
N GLY A 21 11.37 -16.57 8.07
CA GLY A 21 11.77 -17.12 6.80
C GLY A 21 12.01 -16.05 5.75
N PRO A 22 12.48 -16.47 4.57
CA PRO A 22 12.74 -15.52 3.49
C PRO A 22 11.42 -15.01 2.91
N PRO A 23 11.34 -13.72 2.60
CA PRO A 23 10.13 -13.18 1.97
C PRO A 23 9.90 -13.79 0.59
N VAL A 24 8.62 -13.93 0.24
CA VAL A 24 8.21 -14.60 -1.00
C VAL A 24 7.53 -13.62 -1.92
N SER A 25 7.85 -13.71 -3.21
CA SER A 25 7.24 -12.90 -4.24
C SER A 25 6.63 -13.80 -5.31
N ASN A 26 5.40 -13.46 -5.74
CA ASN A 26 4.75 -14.19 -6.82
C ASN A 26 3.71 -13.25 -7.44
N SER A 27 2.85 -13.80 -8.30
CA SER A 27 1.89 -12.96 -9.01
C SER A 27 0.89 -12.29 -8.06
N SER A 28 0.67 -12.86 -6.88
CA SER A 28 -0.26 -12.27 -5.93
C SER A 28 0.38 -11.18 -5.08
N THR A 29 1.66 -10.87 -5.28
CA THR A 29 2.32 -9.79 -4.57
C THR A 29 2.71 -8.64 -5.49
N VAL A 30 2.04 -8.54 -6.63
CA VAL A 30 2.20 -7.38 -7.52
C VAL A 30 1.07 -6.41 -7.19
N TRP A 31 1.44 -5.24 -6.69
CA TRP A 31 0.50 -4.26 -6.15
C TRP A 31 0.54 -3.00 -6.99
N THR A 32 -0.63 -2.50 -7.38
CA THR A 32 -0.73 -1.27 -8.17
C THR A 32 -1.51 -0.23 -7.38
N PHE A 33 -0.88 0.92 -7.13
CA PHE A 33 -1.49 2.03 -6.41
C PHE A 33 -1.85 3.12 -7.42
N LYS A 34 -3.11 3.51 -7.43
CA LYS A 34 -3.65 4.45 -8.40
C LYS A 34 -3.79 5.84 -7.82
N PRO A 35 -3.72 6.88 -8.65
CA PRO A 35 -3.80 8.25 -8.12
C PRO A 35 -5.11 8.57 -7.42
N ASP A 36 -6.17 7.83 -7.67
CA ASP A 36 -7.48 8.11 -7.06
C ASP A 36 -7.59 7.58 -5.63
N GLY A 37 -6.52 6.99 -5.08
CA GLY A 37 -6.54 6.51 -3.71
C GLY A 37 -6.94 5.06 -3.57
N THR A 38 -7.02 4.32 -4.68
CA THR A 38 -7.30 2.90 -4.63
C THR A 38 -6.07 2.11 -5.05
N TRP A 39 -6.05 0.82 -4.67
CA TRP A 39 -4.99 -0.08 -5.10
C TRP A 39 -5.59 -1.42 -5.45
N THR A 40 -4.91 -2.18 -6.28
CA THR A 40 -5.39 -3.48 -6.71
C THR A 40 -4.25 -4.48 -6.79
N TYR A 41 -4.62 -5.76 -6.73
CA TYR A 41 -3.72 -6.85 -7.03
C TYR A 41 -4.57 -8.06 -7.45
N ALA A 42 -3.99 -9.26 -7.51
CA ALA A 42 -4.63 -10.42 -8.12
C ALA A 42 -5.98 -10.79 -7.50
N PHE A 43 -6.15 -10.57 -6.20
CA PHE A 43 -7.34 -11.05 -5.49
C PHE A 43 -8.24 -9.92 -5.01
N GLY A 44 -7.99 -8.69 -5.39
CA GLY A 44 -8.84 -7.59 -4.98
C GLY A 44 -8.07 -6.32 -4.77
N GLY A 45 -8.43 -5.55 -3.77
CA GLY A 45 -7.76 -4.28 -3.54
C GLY A 45 -8.33 -3.56 -2.34
N GLY A 46 -8.29 -2.25 -2.41
CA GLY A 46 -8.80 -1.41 -1.34
C GLY A 46 -8.37 0.03 -1.57
N ARG A 47 -8.13 0.71 -0.46
CA ARG A 47 -7.77 2.13 -0.47
C ARG A 47 -6.41 2.32 0.15
N TRP A 48 -5.76 3.41 -0.23
CA TRP A 48 -4.50 3.79 0.38
C TRP A 48 -4.52 5.27 0.74
N ILE A 49 -3.72 5.62 1.74
CA ILE A 49 -3.44 7.02 2.09
C ILE A 49 -1.95 7.15 2.32
N GLN A 50 -1.43 8.33 2.05
CA GLN A 50 -0.02 8.60 2.27
C GLN A 50 0.13 9.95 2.93
N VAL A 51 0.93 9.99 3.99
CA VAL A 51 1.33 11.22 4.65
C VAL A 51 2.84 11.26 4.63
N GLU A 52 3.40 12.16 3.83
CA GLU A 52 4.83 12.26 3.64
C GLU A 52 5.39 10.91 3.21
N GLY A 53 6.32 10.35 3.95
CA GLY A 53 6.94 9.08 3.59
C GLY A 53 6.26 7.85 4.14
N LEU A 54 5.10 8.01 4.77
CA LEU A 54 4.39 6.88 5.37
C LEU A 54 3.10 6.62 4.61
N VAL A 55 2.88 5.37 4.22
CA VAL A 55 1.69 4.98 3.50
C VAL A 55 1.01 3.83 4.23
N ALA A 56 -0.33 3.84 4.19
CA ALA A 56 -1.13 2.75 4.75
C ALA A 56 -2.18 2.36 3.72
N TRP A 57 -2.49 1.07 3.65
CA TRP A 57 -3.56 0.62 2.77
C TRP A 57 -4.20 -0.63 3.35
N ASN A 58 -5.43 -0.87 2.89
CA ASN A 58 -6.21 -2.02 3.34
C ASN A 58 -6.41 -3.00 2.21
N PHE A 59 -6.68 -4.23 2.57
CA PHE A 59 -7.14 -5.22 1.61
C PHE A 59 -8.56 -5.65 1.97
N SER A 60 -9.41 -5.71 0.95
CA SER A 60 -10.73 -6.31 1.06
C SER A 60 -10.97 -7.13 -0.19
N ALA A 61 -11.30 -8.39 -0.02
CA ALA A 61 -11.54 -9.26 -1.16
C ALA A 61 -12.81 -8.89 -1.90
N GLU A 62 -13.74 -8.21 -1.23
CA GLU A 62 -15.06 -7.98 -1.80
C GLU A 62 -15.27 -6.53 -2.21
N LYS A 63 -14.66 -5.59 -1.51
CA LYS A 63 -14.93 -4.19 -1.73
C LYS A 63 -13.65 -3.40 -1.65
N ASP A 64 -13.21 -2.92 -2.79
CA ASP A 64 -12.02 -2.08 -2.84
C ASP A 64 -12.29 -0.66 -2.35
N GLU A 65 -13.54 -0.38 -1.95
CA GLU A 65 -13.92 0.93 -1.44
C GLU A 65 -14.07 0.94 0.07
N GLU A 66 -13.85 -0.18 0.71
CA GLU A 66 -14.06 -0.28 2.16
C GLU A 66 -13.12 0.64 2.91
N PRO A 67 -13.58 1.36 3.93
CA PRO A 67 -12.69 2.23 4.69
C PRO A 67 -11.57 1.45 5.37
N LEU A 68 -10.42 2.10 5.53
CA LEU A 68 -9.28 1.46 6.18
C LEU A 68 -9.64 0.92 7.56
N ALA A 69 -10.47 1.68 8.31
CA ALA A 69 -10.80 1.28 9.68
C ALA A 69 -11.62 -0.01 9.75
N GLN A 70 -12.21 -0.42 8.62
CA GLN A 70 -13.03 -1.62 8.59
C GLN A 70 -12.41 -2.72 7.76
N ALA A 71 -11.15 -2.57 7.41
CA ALA A 71 -10.49 -3.51 6.53
C ALA A 71 -10.16 -4.81 7.25
N SER A 72 -10.12 -5.89 6.48
CA SER A 72 -9.75 -7.18 7.02
C SER A 72 -8.23 -7.34 7.17
N LEU A 73 -7.45 -6.55 6.43
CA LEU A 73 -5.99 -6.61 6.51
C LEU A 73 -5.46 -5.21 6.25
N ILE A 74 -4.56 -4.77 7.12
CA ILE A 74 -3.96 -3.45 7.00
C ILE A 74 -2.47 -3.59 6.76
N TYR A 75 -1.97 -2.81 5.82
CA TYR A 75 -0.54 -2.67 5.51
C TYR A 75 -0.09 -1.28 5.90
N THR A 76 1.13 -1.16 6.43
CA THR A 76 1.76 0.14 6.63
C THR A 76 3.21 0.04 6.22
N ALA A 77 3.72 1.11 5.60
CA ALA A 77 5.07 1.06 5.06
C ALA A 77 5.67 2.46 4.97
N ASN A 78 6.99 2.49 4.99
CA ASN A 78 7.73 3.67 4.55
C ASN A 78 7.91 3.56 3.05
N VAL A 79 7.77 4.69 2.35
CA VAL A 79 7.92 4.70 0.91
C VAL A 79 9.12 5.57 0.52
N THR A 80 9.96 5.01 -0.35
CA THR A 80 11.04 5.74 -0.96
C THR A 80 10.86 5.64 -2.46
N ARG A 81 11.81 6.23 -3.21
CA ARG A 81 11.67 6.24 -4.67
C ARG A 81 11.55 4.83 -5.24
N ASN A 82 12.27 3.86 -4.66
CA ASN A 82 12.34 2.52 -5.25
C ASN A 82 11.84 1.41 -4.34
N ALA A 83 11.48 1.72 -3.10
CA ALA A 83 11.17 0.65 -2.15
C ALA A 83 10.03 1.04 -1.21
N LEU A 84 9.25 0.04 -0.85
CA LEU A 84 8.34 0.07 0.28
C LEU A 84 8.88 -0.90 1.33
N ASP A 85 8.71 -0.56 2.60
CA ASP A 85 9.22 -1.40 3.67
C ASP A 85 8.28 -1.27 4.87
N GLY A 86 7.66 -2.38 5.28
CA GLY A 86 6.67 -2.27 6.33
C GLY A 86 6.16 -3.57 6.91
N ILE A 87 5.00 -3.45 7.53
CA ILE A 87 4.33 -4.56 8.21
C ILE A 87 2.87 -4.59 7.82
N MET A 88 2.24 -5.74 8.09
CA MET A 88 0.83 -5.92 7.79
C MET A 88 0.20 -6.79 8.85
N GLY A 89 -1.12 -6.68 8.99
CA GLY A 89 -1.81 -7.49 9.99
C GLY A 89 -3.29 -7.55 9.81
N TYR A 90 -3.85 -8.70 10.15
CA TYR A 90 -5.28 -8.89 10.33
C TYR A 90 -5.67 -8.49 11.74
N PRO A 91 -6.95 -8.23 11.99
CA PRO A 91 -7.42 -8.10 13.36
C PRO A 91 -7.07 -9.32 14.18
N VAL A 92 -6.87 -9.11 15.47
CA VAL A 92 -6.46 -10.20 16.36
C VAL A 92 -7.49 -11.32 16.29
N GLY A 93 -7.00 -12.56 16.15
CA GLY A 93 -7.84 -13.74 16.16
C GLY A 93 -8.42 -14.14 14.82
N VAL A 94 -8.15 -13.37 13.77
CA VAL A 94 -8.73 -13.68 12.47
C VAL A 94 -7.90 -14.71 11.70
N ALA A 95 -6.58 -14.66 11.85
CA ALA A 95 -5.70 -15.57 11.11
C ALA A 95 -4.51 -15.95 11.97
N SER A 96 -3.81 -17.01 11.58
CA SER A 96 -2.60 -17.46 12.26
C SER A 96 -1.60 -17.95 11.21
N PRO A 97 -0.44 -17.28 11.07
CA PRO A 97 -0.10 -16.02 11.76
C PRO A 97 -0.93 -14.87 11.20
N GLY A 98 -1.29 -13.94 12.07
CA GLY A 98 -2.12 -12.81 11.66
C GLY A 98 -1.34 -11.58 11.27
N THR A 99 -0.01 -11.60 11.38
CA THR A 99 0.82 -10.46 11.05
C THR A 99 1.95 -10.91 10.15
N GLY A 100 2.58 -9.95 9.50
CA GLY A 100 3.72 -10.23 8.63
C GLY A 100 4.55 -9.02 8.36
N CYS A 101 5.68 -9.26 7.73
CA CYS A 101 6.61 -8.23 7.31
C CYS A 101 6.75 -8.28 5.81
N PHE A 102 7.02 -7.14 5.18
CA PHE A 102 7.18 -7.14 3.75
C PHE A 102 8.09 -5.99 3.32
N TYR A 103 8.59 -6.12 2.12
CA TYR A 103 9.12 -4.99 1.38
C TYR A 103 8.66 -5.13 -0.07
N ALA A 104 8.75 -4.05 -0.80
CA ALA A 104 8.39 -4.08 -2.20
C ALA A 104 9.35 -3.21 -2.99
N VAL A 105 9.54 -3.55 -4.25
CA VAL A 105 10.43 -2.84 -5.15
C VAL A 105 9.59 -2.28 -6.28
N ARG A 106 9.81 -1.00 -6.59
CA ARG A 106 9.05 -0.35 -7.66
C ARG A 106 9.37 -1.03 -8.99
N GLN A 107 8.31 -1.37 -9.72
CA GLN A 107 8.47 -2.10 -10.96
C GLN A 107 8.87 -1.18 -12.10
N GLU A 108 8.39 0.07 -12.08
CA GLU A 108 8.61 0.99 -13.17
C GLU A 108 9.40 2.19 -12.72
N PRO A 109 10.25 2.76 -13.57
CA PRO A 109 10.90 4.02 -13.26
C PRO A 109 9.89 5.16 -13.27
N GLY A 110 10.30 6.34 -12.82
CA GLY A 110 9.46 7.51 -12.91
C GLY A 110 8.56 7.73 -11.72
N ALA A 111 9.10 7.51 -10.52
CA ALA A 111 8.38 7.79 -9.30
C ALA A 111 7.94 9.26 -9.27
N ARG A 112 6.74 9.50 -8.75
CA ARG A 112 6.17 10.83 -8.70
C ARG A 112 6.24 11.40 -7.30
N ASP A 113 6.22 12.71 -7.20
CA ASP A 113 6.13 13.38 -5.91
C ASP A 113 4.78 13.12 -5.28
N ALA A 114 4.78 12.90 -3.98
CA ALA A 114 3.55 12.70 -3.25
C ALA A 114 2.65 13.93 -3.32
N GLU A 115 3.25 15.11 -3.36
CA GLU A 115 2.48 16.34 -3.42
C GLU A 115 1.69 16.45 -4.72
N ALA A 116 2.27 16.06 -5.84
CA ALA A 116 1.58 16.09 -7.12
C ALA A 116 0.43 15.11 -7.14
N VAL A 117 0.63 13.91 -6.58
CA VAL A 117 -0.42 12.91 -6.51
C VAL A 117 -1.55 13.35 -5.60
N SER A 118 -1.20 14.04 -4.51
CA SER A 118 -2.19 14.56 -3.59
C SER A 118 -3.15 15.53 -4.26
N ARG A 119 -2.65 16.33 -5.19
CA ARG A 119 -3.51 17.23 -5.95
C ARG A 119 -4.48 16.45 -6.82
N GLU A 120 -4.05 15.34 -7.39
CA GLU A 120 -4.96 14.49 -8.16
C GLU A 120 -6.04 13.88 -7.29
N HIS A 121 -5.68 13.45 -6.08
CA HIS A 121 -6.67 12.95 -5.14
C HIS A 121 -7.72 14.01 -4.85
N ASN A 122 -7.29 15.22 -4.61
CA ASN A 122 -8.22 16.29 -4.28
C ASN A 122 -9.18 16.58 -5.42
N LEU A 123 -8.72 16.41 -6.66
CA LEU A 123 -9.59 16.62 -7.81
C LEU A 123 -10.60 15.48 -7.97
N SER A 124 -10.21 14.26 -7.66
CA SER A 124 -11.09 13.10 -7.91
C SER A 124 -11.96 12.77 -6.71
N ARG A 125 -11.56 13.13 -5.50
CA ARG A 125 -12.25 12.72 -4.28
C ARG A 125 -12.65 13.87 -3.39
N GLY A 126 -12.45 15.09 -3.85
CA GLY A 126 -12.71 16.26 -3.05
C GLY A 126 -11.52 16.62 -2.18
N PRO A 127 -11.59 17.76 -1.50
CA PRO A 127 -10.48 18.25 -0.71
C PRO A 127 -10.06 17.29 0.37
N GLN A 128 -8.76 17.19 0.57
CA GLN A 128 -8.19 16.32 1.59
C GLN A 128 -7.24 17.12 2.47
N LYS A 129 -7.20 16.73 3.74
CA LYS A 129 -6.22 17.31 4.64
C LYS A 129 -4.85 16.79 4.34
N LYS A 130 -3.92 17.66 4.49
CA LYS A 130 -2.52 17.27 4.33
C LYS A 130 -1.97 16.80 5.63
#